data_d7e62af4bccb73e30274456a15a7a60b
#
_entry.id   d7e62af4bccb73e30274456a15a7a60b
#
_cell.length_a   1.000
_cell.length_b   1.000
_cell.length_c   1.000
_cell.angle_alpha   90.00
_cell.angle_beta   90.00
_cell.angle_gamma   90.00
#
_symmetry.space_group_name_H-M   'P 1'
#
loop_
_entity.id
_entity.type
_entity.pdbx_description
1 polymer ?
#
loop_
_entity_poly.entity_id
_entity_poly.type
_entity_poly.pdbx_seq_one_letter_code
_entity_poly.pdbx_strand_id
1 'polypeptide(L)'
;MKKLSFIIFISLIALAGCKKDPEPELPLQPLKSANCFIVSEAGRYSFETVKGEGNESVGEVVAAEVLWESFGTDKYPSAGSLIKSVSYKDGEIVFKATDKKGNAVIAAKDADGNILWSWHIWMTDQPQEQEYHNNAGIVM
;
A
#
# COMPACT_ATOMS: atom_id res chain seq x y z
N MET A 1 63.03 1.03 44.02
CA MET A 1 61.60 1.43 43.82
C MET A 1 61.29 1.30 42.37
N LYS A 2 60.64 0.20 42.00
CA LYS A 2 60.23 -0.07 40.59
C LYS A 2 58.83 0.50 40.33
N LYS A 3 58.76 1.48 39.50
CA LYS A 3 57.45 2.03 39.05
C LYS A 3 56.86 1.08 38.00
N LEU A 4 55.75 0.45 38.35
CA LEU A 4 54.98 -0.39 37.46
C LEU A 4 54.02 0.50 36.63
N SER A 5 54.31 0.66 35.33
CA SER A 5 53.49 1.45 34.40
C SER A 5 52.40 0.53 33.87
N PHE A 6 51.14 0.79 34.24
CA PHE A 6 49.97 0.04 33.79
C PHE A 6 49.47 0.69 32.49
N ILE A 7 49.75 0.03 31.36
CA ILE A 7 49.22 0.46 30.06
C ILE A 7 47.86 -0.15 29.91
N ILE A 8 46.80 0.72 30.00
CA ILE A 8 45.43 0.32 29.72
C ILE A 8 45.25 0.36 28.21
N PHE A 9 45.13 -0.81 27.60
CA PHE A 9 44.73 -0.95 26.20
C PHE A 9 43.20 -0.77 26.11
N ILE A 10 42.75 0.41 25.67
CA ILE A 10 41.34 0.63 25.34
C ILE A 10 41.10 0.07 23.94
N SER A 11 40.51 -1.13 23.90
CA SER A 11 40.06 -1.76 22.65
C SER A 11 38.79 -1.02 22.14
N LEU A 12 38.96 -0.18 21.13
CA LEU A 12 37.89 0.51 20.44
C LEU A 12 37.20 -0.51 19.53
N ILE A 13 36.08 -1.11 19.99
CA ILE A 13 35.21 -1.95 19.15
C ILE A 13 34.44 -1.02 18.24
N ALA A 14 34.88 -0.90 16.99
CA ALA A 14 34.10 -0.28 15.94
C ALA A 14 32.93 -1.20 15.60
N LEU A 15 31.75 -0.84 16.09
CA LEU A 15 30.48 -1.39 15.62
C LEU A 15 30.25 -0.91 14.17
N ALA A 16 30.69 -1.71 13.21
CA ALA A 16 30.29 -1.54 11.83
C ALA A 16 28.79 -1.89 11.72
N GLY A 17 27.92 -0.90 11.95
CA GLY A 17 26.52 -0.98 11.62
C GLY A 17 26.40 -1.11 10.11
N CYS A 18 26.00 -2.28 9.62
CA CYS A 18 25.53 -2.42 8.24
C CYS A 18 24.37 -1.48 8.04
N LYS A 19 24.61 -0.29 7.46
CA LYS A 19 23.57 0.53 6.86
C LYS A 19 23.07 -0.28 5.66
N LYS A 20 21.88 -0.88 5.80
CA LYS A 20 21.15 -1.45 4.68
C LYS A 20 20.85 -0.27 3.77
N ASP A 21 21.45 -0.25 2.58
CA ASP A 21 21.13 0.77 1.58
C ASP A 21 19.62 0.79 1.39
N PRO A 22 18.98 1.98 1.33
CA PRO A 22 17.55 2.07 1.09
C PRO A 22 17.24 1.36 -0.23
N GLU A 23 16.33 0.37 -0.18
CA GLU A 23 15.82 -0.30 -1.37
C GLU A 23 15.30 0.78 -2.34
N PRO A 24 15.68 0.73 -3.63
CA PRO A 24 15.25 1.75 -4.59
C PRO A 24 13.72 1.85 -4.58
N GLU A 25 13.23 3.08 -4.38
CA GLU A 25 11.80 3.33 -4.29
C GLU A 25 11.15 3.08 -5.65
N LEU A 26 10.15 2.19 -5.70
CA LEU A 26 9.42 1.91 -6.93
C LEU A 26 8.74 3.19 -7.45
N PRO A 27 8.68 3.38 -8.78
CA PRO A 27 7.98 4.52 -9.36
C PRO A 27 6.53 4.56 -8.91
N LEU A 28 6.04 5.77 -8.57
CA LEU A 28 4.65 5.98 -8.18
C LEU A 28 3.75 5.94 -9.42
N GLN A 29 2.69 5.15 -9.36
CA GLN A 29 1.69 5.01 -10.40
C GLN A 29 0.37 5.63 -9.93
N PRO A 30 -0.03 6.81 -10.41
CA PRO A 30 -1.30 7.43 -10.05
C PRO A 30 -2.45 6.65 -10.69
N LEU A 31 -3.47 6.36 -9.88
CA LEU A 31 -4.73 5.74 -10.33
C LEU A 31 -5.78 6.83 -10.52
N LYS A 32 -6.60 6.69 -11.56
CA LYS A 32 -7.74 7.58 -11.79
C LYS A 32 -8.79 7.35 -10.68
N SER A 33 -9.38 8.44 -10.18
CA SER A 33 -10.38 8.40 -9.10
C SER A 33 -11.51 7.40 -9.38
N ALA A 34 -11.78 6.53 -8.41
CA ALA A 34 -12.81 5.49 -8.44
C ALA A 34 -13.10 5.02 -7.01
N ASN A 35 -14.11 4.18 -6.80
CA ASN A 35 -14.33 3.48 -5.52
C ASN A 35 -13.66 2.10 -5.46
N CYS A 36 -13.33 1.55 -6.63
CA CYS A 36 -12.63 0.27 -6.76
C CYS A 36 -11.50 0.40 -7.77
N PHE A 37 -10.34 -0.08 -7.41
CA PHE A 37 -9.16 -0.08 -8.27
C PHE A 37 -8.73 -1.50 -8.59
N ILE A 38 -8.43 -1.76 -9.86
CA ILE A 38 -7.81 -3.00 -10.31
C ILE A 38 -6.31 -2.79 -10.34
N VAL A 39 -5.58 -3.65 -9.63
CA VAL A 39 -4.12 -3.65 -9.57
C VAL A 39 -3.61 -5.01 -10.00
N SER A 40 -2.93 -5.08 -11.14
CA SER A 40 -2.46 -6.34 -11.72
C SER A 40 -1.04 -6.72 -11.34
N GLU A 41 -0.23 -5.75 -10.92
CA GLU A 41 1.20 -5.95 -10.66
C GLU A 41 1.61 -5.42 -9.30
N ALA A 42 2.70 -5.98 -8.75
CA ALA A 42 3.35 -5.38 -7.61
C ALA A 42 3.86 -3.98 -7.96
N GLY A 43 3.67 -3.02 -7.07
CA GLY A 43 4.05 -1.65 -7.36
C GLY A 43 3.69 -0.68 -6.25
N ARG A 44 3.98 0.58 -6.51
CA ARG A 44 3.61 1.70 -5.66
C ARG A 44 2.58 2.55 -6.38
N TYR A 45 1.42 2.71 -5.77
CA TYR A 45 0.25 3.36 -6.35
C TYR A 45 -0.22 4.52 -5.50
N SER A 46 -0.88 5.52 -6.13
CA SER A 46 -1.58 6.59 -5.42
C SER A 46 -2.96 6.84 -6.01
N PHE A 47 -3.85 7.36 -5.18
CA PHE A 47 -5.16 7.87 -5.60
C PHE A 47 -5.61 9.01 -4.69
N GLU A 48 -6.41 9.91 -5.24
CA GLU A 48 -6.97 11.05 -4.53
C GLU A 48 -8.07 10.61 -3.55
N THR A 49 -8.18 11.34 -2.42
CA THR A 49 -9.20 11.08 -1.38
C THR A 49 -10.53 11.74 -1.71
N VAL A 50 -11.12 11.30 -2.82
CA VAL A 50 -12.43 11.75 -3.33
C VAL A 50 -13.41 10.59 -3.46
N LYS A 51 -14.70 10.89 -3.51
CA LYS A 51 -15.76 9.89 -3.65
C LYS A 51 -15.97 9.51 -5.11
N GLY A 52 -15.90 8.22 -5.39
CA GLY A 52 -16.15 7.66 -6.72
C GLY A 52 -15.25 8.26 -7.80
N GLU A 53 -15.82 8.54 -8.95
CA GLU A 53 -15.17 9.20 -10.08
C GLU A 53 -15.26 10.74 -10.01
N GLY A 54 -15.81 11.26 -8.92
CA GLY A 54 -16.06 12.70 -8.71
C GLY A 54 -14.86 13.44 -8.12
N ASN A 55 -15.12 14.71 -7.79
CA ASN A 55 -14.16 15.58 -7.12
C ASN A 55 -14.58 15.91 -5.69
N GLU A 56 -15.62 15.24 -5.17
CA GLU A 56 -16.11 15.48 -3.82
C GLU A 56 -15.13 14.88 -2.81
N SER A 57 -14.51 15.74 -2.00
CA SER A 57 -13.63 15.30 -0.91
C SER A 57 -14.36 14.42 0.09
N VAL A 58 -13.69 13.43 0.63
CA VAL A 58 -14.21 12.56 1.70
C VAL A 58 -14.18 13.25 3.08
N GLY A 59 -13.55 14.42 3.19
CA GLY A 59 -13.41 15.19 4.45
C GLY A 59 -11.96 15.43 4.83
N GLU A 60 -11.72 15.81 6.09
CA GLU A 60 -10.38 16.06 6.62
C GLU A 60 -9.69 14.75 6.98
N VAL A 61 -8.93 14.23 6.03
CA VAL A 61 -8.15 13.00 6.21
C VAL A 61 -6.84 13.31 6.92
N VAL A 62 -6.51 12.53 7.94
CA VAL A 62 -5.20 12.59 8.63
C VAL A 62 -4.41 11.29 8.51
N ALA A 63 -5.08 10.17 8.24
CA ALA A 63 -4.44 8.87 8.13
C ALA A 63 -5.14 7.97 7.11
N ALA A 64 -4.41 6.96 6.63
CA ALA A 64 -4.95 5.86 5.84
C ALA A 64 -4.57 4.53 6.49
N GLU A 65 -5.46 3.55 6.39
CA GLU A 65 -5.29 2.22 7.00
C GLU A 65 -5.86 1.13 6.09
N VAL A 66 -5.19 -0.02 6.05
CA VAL A 66 -5.77 -1.24 5.45
C VAL A 66 -6.74 -1.84 6.46
N LEU A 67 -8.03 -1.87 6.14
CA LEU A 67 -9.06 -2.41 7.04
C LEU A 67 -9.04 -3.93 7.07
N TRP A 68 -8.90 -4.56 5.90
CA TRP A 68 -8.80 -6.00 5.77
C TRP A 68 -8.20 -6.40 4.43
N GLU A 69 -7.75 -7.64 4.36
CA GLU A 69 -7.26 -8.31 3.18
C GLU A 69 -7.89 -9.70 3.07
N SER A 70 -8.09 -10.21 1.86
CA SER A 70 -8.62 -11.54 1.60
C SER A 70 -8.05 -12.11 0.30
N PHE A 71 -7.67 -13.40 0.31
CA PHE A 71 -7.31 -14.11 -0.91
C PHE A 71 -8.54 -14.61 -1.69
N GLY A 72 -9.76 -14.45 -1.14
CA GLY A 72 -10.97 -15.03 -1.73
C GLY A 72 -11.03 -16.56 -1.64
N THR A 73 -10.27 -17.15 -0.75
CA THR A 73 -10.19 -18.59 -0.49
C THR A 73 -10.41 -18.88 1.00
N ASP A 74 -10.33 -20.13 1.40
CA ASP A 74 -10.37 -20.58 2.80
C ASP A 74 -9.08 -20.23 3.59
N LYS A 75 -8.04 -19.72 2.91
CA LYS A 75 -6.81 -19.24 3.54
C LYS A 75 -6.91 -17.75 3.84
N TYR A 76 -6.60 -17.39 5.08
CA TYR A 76 -6.57 -16.00 5.50
C TYR A 76 -5.17 -15.40 5.28
N PRO A 77 -5.05 -14.22 4.65
CA PRO A 77 -3.77 -13.52 4.57
C PRO A 77 -3.35 -13.01 5.95
N SER A 78 -2.05 -12.95 6.18
CA SER A 78 -1.49 -12.14 7.25
C SER A 78 -1.53 -10.66 6.83
N ALA A 79 -1.63 -9.73 7.78
CA ALA A 79 -1.56 -8.30 7.50
C ALA A 79 -0.32 -7.96 6.66
N GLY A 80 -0.52 -7.15 5.61
CA GLY A 80 0.54 -6.80 4.66
C GLY A 80 0.82 -7.86 3.58
N SER A 81 -0.02 -8.89 3.47
CA SER A 81 0.13 -9.91 2.42
C SER A 81 -0.15 -9.39 1.03
N LEU A 82 -1.13 -8.51 0.89
CA LEU A 82 -1.54 -7.87 -0.37
C LEU A 82 -1.06 -6.42 -0.43
N ILE A 83 -1.31 -5.64 0.62
CA ILE A 83 -0.90 -4.25 0.74
C ILE A 83 0.21 -4.14 1.78
N LYS A 84 1.44 -4.05 1.34
CA LYS A 84 2.63 -4.04 2.19
C LYS A 84 2.73 -2.80 3.08
N SER A 85 2.27 -1.67 2.58
CA SER A 85 2.23 -0.40 3.30
C SER A 85 1.17 0.52 2.71
N VAL A 86 0.63 1.41 3.54
CA VAL A 86 -0.28 2.48 3.14
C VAL A 86 0.06 3.75 3.93
N SER A 87 -0.09 4.89 3.32
CA SER A 87 0.08 6.21 3.94
C SER A 87 -0.82 7.24 3.29
N TYR A 88 -1.12 8.32 4.00
CA TYR A 88 -1.79 9.49 3.48
C TYR A 88 -0.82 10.67 3.46
N LYS A 89 -0.80 11.40 2.38
CA LYS A 89 -0.01 12.62 2.23
C LYS A 89 -0.61 13.54 1.17
N ASP A 90 -0.76 14.82 1.51
CA ASP A 90 -1.10 15.90 0.56
C ASP A 90 -2.36 15.62 -0.30
N GLY A 91 -3.40 15.02 0.28
CA GLY A 91 -4.66 14.71 -0.40
C GLY A 91 -4.71 13.37 -1.11
N GLU A 92 -3.61 12.62 -1.09
CA GLU A 92 -3.51 11.31 -1.72
C GLU A 92 -3.24 10.19 -0.73
N ILE A 93 -3.79 9.03 -0.99
CA ILE A 93 -3.39 7.79 -0.37
C ILE A 93 -2.35 7.13 -1.27
N VAL A 94 -1.20 6.78 -0.68
CA VAL A 94 -0.13 6.03 -1.34
C VAL A 94 -0.04 4.64 -0.71
N PHE A 95 -0.02 3.60 -1.54
CA PHE A 95 0.13 2.23 -1.06
C PHE A 95 1.11 1.41 -1.90
N LYS A 96 1.70 0.39 -1.28
CA LYS A 96 2.59 -0.56 -1.95
C LYS A 96 1.87 -1.92 -2.03
N ALA A 97 1.54 -2.33 -3.25
CA ALA A 97 0.95 -3.63 -3.55
C ALA A 97 2.04 -4.71 -3.70
N THR A 98 1.73 -5.94 -3.29
CA THR A 98 2.54 -7.12 -3.56
C THR A 98 2.13 -7.76 -4.90
N ASP A 99 2.75 -8.86 -5.28
CA ASP A 99 2.40 -9.65 -6.47
C ASP A 99 1.26 -10.67 -6.23
N LYS A 100 0.77 -10.75 -5.00
CA LYS A 100 -0.31 -11.68 -4.64
C LYS A 100 -1.66 -11.17 -5.10
N LYS A 101 -2.55 -12.09 -5.43
CA LYS A 101 -3.91 -11.81 -5.89
C LYS A 101 -4.90 -11.92 -4.74
N GLY A 102 -5.92 -11.08 -4.78
CA GLY A 102 -6.96 -11.02 -3.75
C GLY A 102 -7.62 -9.65 -3.66
N ASN A 103 -8.22 -9.38 -2.53
CA ASN A 103 -8.96 -8.15 -2.27
C ASN A 103 -8.45 -7.49 -1.00
N ALA A 104 -8.39 -6.18 -1.01
CA ALA A 104 -8.11 -5.37 0.17
C ALA A 104 -9.04 -4.16 0.22
N VAL A 105 -9.25 -3.61 1.41
CA VAL A 105 -9.93 -2.33 1.59
C VAL A 105 -9.02 -1.38 2.34
N ILE A 106 -8.83 -0.20 1.77
CA ILE A 106 -8.10 0.91 2.37
C ILE A 106 -9.11 1.97 2.80
N ALA A 107 -9.01 2.47 4.02
CA ALA A 107 -9.84 3.55 4.54
C ALA A 107 -9.03 4.83 4.78
N ALA A 108 -9.70 5.96 4.56
CA ALA A 108 -9.27 7.26 5.06
C ALA A 108 -9.89 7.50 6.43
N LYS A 109 -9.12 8.04 7.37
CA LYS A 109 -9.54 8.32 8.74
C LYS A 109 -9.32 9.78 9.10
N ASP A 110 -10.19 10.30 9.96
CA ASP A 110 -10.04 11.60 10.60
C ASP A 110 -9.12 11.55 11.83
N ALA A 111 -8.96 12.69 12.51
CA ALA A 111 -8.13 12.83 13.70
C ALA A 111 -8.64 12.00 14.90
N ASP A 112 -9.92 11.68 14.95
CA ASP A 112 -10.55 10.89 16.01
C ASP A 112 -10.51 9.37 15.69
N GLY A 113 -9.98 9.01 14.52
CA GLY A 113 -9.87 7.63 14.06
C GLY A 113 -11.15 7.09 13.40
N ASN A 114 -12.15 7.95 13.13
CA ASN A 114 -13.34 7.54 12.40
C ASN A 114 -13.03 7.35 10.92
N ILE A 115 -13.68 6.35 10.30
CA ILE A 115 -13.59 6.13 8.88
C ILE A 115 -14.43 7.17 8.15
N LEU A 116 -13.79 7.98 7.30
CA LEU A 116 -14.45 8.95 6.44
C LEU A 116 -14.96 8.32 5.16
N TRP A 117 -14.15 7.45 4.56
CA TRP A 117 -14.45 6.71 3.34
C TRP A 117 -13.54 5.49 3.21
N SER A 118 -13.89 4.57 2.31
CA SER A 118 -13.04 3.42 1.99
C SER A 118 -13.09 3.07 0.51
N TRP A 119 -12.00 2.48 0.03
CA TRP A 119 -11.82 2.04 -1.35
C TRP A 119 -11.45 0.58 -1.40
N HIS A 120 -12.01 -0.12 -2.38
CA HIS A 120 -11.69 -1.51 -2.67
C HIS A 120 -10.49 -1.58 -3.62
N ILE A 121 -9.48 -2.35 -3.26
CA ILE A 121 -8.35 -2.69 -4.10
C ILE A 121 -8.49 -4.14 -4.51
N TRP A 122 -8.77 -4.35 -5.78
CA TRP A 122 -8.87 -5.69 -6.35
C TRP A 122 -7.55 -6.04 -7.05
N MET A 123 -6.78 -6.91 -6.41
CA MET A 123 -5.49 -7.36 -6.94
C MET A 123 -5.73 -8.62 -7.77
N THR A 124 -5.79 -8.45 -9.08
CA THR A 124 -6.10 -9.48 -10.06
C THR A 124 -5.38 -9.19 -11.38
N ASP A 125 -5.32 -10.17 -12.27
CA ASP A 125 -4.86 -9.91 -13.63
C ASP A 125 -5.84 -8.98 -14.33
N GLN A 126 -5.32 -8.14 -15.25
CA GLN A 126 -6.17 -7.19 -15.97
C GLN A 126 -7.30 -7.95 -16.67
N PRO A 127 -8.58 -7.67 -16.37
CA PRO A 127 -9.69 -8.27 -17.07
C PRO A 127 -9.62 -7.98 -18.56
N GLN A 128 -9.88 -8.98 -19.38
CA GLN A 128 -10.01 -8.78 -20.82
C GLN A 128 -11.41 -8.31 -21.15
N GLU A 129 -11.53 -7.32 -22.02
CA GLU A 129 -12.82 -6.95 -22.59
C GLU A 129 -13.35 -8.10 -23.45
N GLN A 130 -14.61 -8.48 -23.22
CA GLN A 130 -15.30 -9.46 -24.04
C GLN A 130 -16.59 -8.83 -24.58
N GLU A 131 -16.73 -8.85 -25.90
CA GLU A 131 -17.99 -8.50 -26.52
C GLU A 131 -18.97 -9.68 -26.37
N TYR A 132 -20.12 -9.41 -25.78
CA TYR A 132 -21.19 -10.38 -25.72
C TYR A 132 -22.21 -10.08 -26.82
N HIS A 133 -22.34 -11.02 -27.77
CA HIS A 133 -23.35 -11.00 -28.81
C HIS A 133 -24.51 -11.91 -28.39
N ASN A 134 -25.68 -11.31 -28.18
CA ASN A 134 -26.89 -12.11 -27.99
C ASN A 134 -27.40 -12.69 -29.31
N ASN A 135 -28.39 -13.59 -29.26
CA ASN A 135 -28.96 -14.21 -30.46
C ASN A 135 -29.64 -13.21 -31.45
N ALA A 136 -29.88 -11.97 -31.02
CA ALA A 136 -30.38 -10.89 -31.87
C ALA A 136 -29.25 -10.06 -32.48
N GLY A 137 -27.99 -10.35 -32.25
CA GLY A 137 -26.82 -9.62 -32.74
C GLY A 137 -26.59 -8.27 -32.07
N ILE A 138 -27.21 -8.02 -30.93
CA ILE A 138 -27.00 -6.81 -30.12
C ILE A 138 -25.75 -7.00 -29.25
N VAL A 139 -24.79 -6.09 -29.41
CA VAL A 139 -23.60 -6.01 -28.54
C VAL A 139 -23.97 -5.31 -27.24
N MET A 140 -23.58 -5.87 -26.11
CA MET A 140 -23.76 -5.28 -24.78
C MET A 140 -22.42 -5.09 -24.09
#